data_248ee0992c0f1999d8f4fce4e19ac0e9
#
_entry.id   248ee0992c0f1999d8f4fce4e19ac0e9
#
_cell.length_a   1.000
_cell.length_b   1.000
_cell.length_c   1.000
_cell.angle_alpha   90.00
_cell.angle_beta   90.00
_cell.angle_gamma   90.00
#
_symmetry.space_group_name_H-M   'P 1'
#
loop_
_entity.id
_entity.type
_entity.pdbx_description
1 polymer ?
#
loop_
_entity_poly.entity_id
_entity_poly.type
_entity_poly.pdbx_seq_one_letter_code
_entity_poly.pdbx_strand_id
1 'polypeptide(L)'
;MRKLLVLCSFWLCVATLGAQNAERKLYSVAFYNLENLFDTIHDAGKNDYEFLPNGSYQWTAKKYESKLQNLSKVLGSLSRDLVPEGPAFIGVAEAENSRVLEDLVKQPAISNYEFVHYEGPDRRGIDCALLYDPKQFSVTHSKLVLSTPFEGDTVHLTRGFLIVGGQLAGERVCVIVNHWPSRGAKSPVRVHAARQVKALKDSLMRSDKKL
;
A
#
# COMPACT_ATOMS: atom_id res chain seq x y z
N MET A 1 0.85 76.71 42.93
CA MET A 1 0.62 75.24 43.02
C MET A 1 0.19 74.74 41.63
N ARG A 2 1.07 74.14 40.86
CA ARG A 2 0.80 73.60 39.53
C ARG A 2 0.48 72.10 39.68
N LYS A 3 -0.75 71.75 39.29
CA LYS A 3 -1.19 70.35 39.26
C LYS A 3 -0.71 69.72 37.95
N LEU A 4 0.15 68.73 38.06
CA LEU A 4 0.66 67.92 36.96
C LEU A 4 -0.39 66.83 36.64
N LEU A 5 -1.00 66.85 35.46
CA LEU A 5 -1.88 65.81 34.98
C LEU A 5 -0.99 64.79 34.24
N VAL A 6 -0.90 63.58 34.81
CA VAL A 6 -0.26 62.43 34.15
C VAL A 6 -1.30 61.68 33.32
N LEU A 7 -1.22 61.80 32.00
CA LEU A 7 -2.03 60.98 31.09
C LEU A 7 -1.35 59.61 30.93
N CYS A 8 -1.92 58.58 31.54
CA CYS A 8 -1.55 57.18 31.23
C CYS A 8 -2.24 56.76 29.95
N SER A 9 -1.46 56.70 28.86
CA SER A 9 -1.93 56.10 27.60
C SER A 9 -1.86 54.58 27.72
N PHE A 10 -3.01 53.94 27.86
CA PHE A 10 -3.15 52.48 27.77
C PHE A 10 -3.04 52.07 26.31
N TRP A 11 -1.92 51.50 25.88
CA TRP A 11 -1.81 50.82 24.61
C TRP A 11 -2.44 49.44 24.74
N LEU A 12 -3.66 49.33 24.17
CA LEU A 12 -4.32 48.04 24.00
C LEU A 12 -3.64 47.31 22.83
N CYS A 13 -2.69 46.41 23.12
CA CYS A 13 -2.22 45.43 22.16
C CYS A 13 -3.39 44.44 21.89
N VAL A 14 -4.14 44.65 20.85
CA VAL A 14 -5.04 43.64 20.30
C VAL A 14 -4.16 42.60 19.59
N ALA A 15 -3.76 41.55 20.32
CA ALA A 15 -3.23 40.37 19.71
C ALA A 15 -4.40 39.72 18.94
N THR A 16 -4.46 39.93 17.63
CA THR A 16 -5.28 39.11 16.74
C THR A 16 -4.68 37.70 16.73
N LEU A 17 -5.23 36.86 17.58
CA LEU A 17 -5.09 35.41 17.43
C LEU A 17 -5.73 35.05 16.09
N GLY A 18 -4.96 35.11 15.01
CA GLY A 18 -5.30 34.49 13.75
C GLY A 18 -5.41 32.99 14.02
N ALA A 19 -6.62 32.51 14.29
CA ALA A 19 -6.89 31.09 14.16
C ALA A 19 -6.58 30.78 12.68
N GLN A 20 -5.40 30.26 12.41
CA GLN A 20 -5.12 29.59 11.14
C GLN A 20 -6.11 28.45 11.07
N ASN A 21 -7.17 28.64 10.28
CA ASN A 21 -7.95 27.53 9.77
C ASN A 21 -6.97 26.71 8.93
N ALA A 22 -6.29 25.77 9.55
CA ALA A 22 -5.51 24.77 8.83
C ALA A 22 -6.52 24.08 7.92
N GLU A 23 -6.44 24.37 6.64
CA GLU A 23 -7.28 23.76 5.62
C GLU A 23 -7.04 22.26 5.69
N ARG A 24 -8.02 21.51 6.18
CA ARG A 24 -7.90 20.05 6.34
C ARG A 24 -7.94 19.43 4.97
N LYS A 25 -6.80 18.92 4.50
CA LYS A 25 -6.74 18.16 3.26
C LYS A 25 -7.10 16.69 3.54
N LEU A 26 -8.02 16.16 2.74
CA LEU A 26 -8.41 14.76 2.79
C LEU A 26 -7.43 13.95 1.92
N TYR A 27 -6.98 12.82 2.44
CA TYR A 27 -6.22 11.83 1.70
C TYR A 27 -6.97 10.51 1.73
N SER A 28 -6.91 9.76 0.66
CA SER A 28 -7.43 8.40 0.62
C SER A 28 -6.31 7.37 0.51
N VAL A 29 -6.56 6.21 1.05
CA VAL A 29 -5.71 5.02 0.93
C VAL A 29 -6.60 3.84 0.60
N ALA A 30 -6.10 2.89 -0.17
CA ALA A 30 -6.90 1.75 -0.62
C ALA A 30 -6.13 0.44 -0.50
N PHE A 31 -6.88 -0.66 -0.56
CA PHE A 31 -6.37 -2.00 -0.77
C PHE A 31 -7.21 -2.68 -1.86
N TYR A 32 -6.55 -3.39 -2.78
CA TYR A 32 -7.21 -4.11 -3.85
C TYR A 32 -6.55 -5.48 -4.12
N ASN A 33 -7.34 -6.54 -4.24
CA ASN A 33 -6.84 -7.83 -4.71
C ASN A 33 -6.87 -7.85 -6.25
N LEU A 34 -5.73 -8.07 -6.89
CA LEU A 34 -5.60 -8.10 -8.35
C LEU A 34 -6.15 -9.40 -8.97
N GLU A 35 -6.58 -10.35 -8.13
CA GLU A 35 -7.19 -11.62 -8.57
C GLU A 35 -6.29 -12.41 -9.52
N ASN A 36 -5.08 -12.74 -9.07
CA ASN A 36 -4.06 -13.45 -9.85
C ASN A 36 -3.69 -12.69 -11.13
N LEU A 37 -3.03 -11.55 -10.98
CA LEU A 37 -2.43 -10.82 -12.10
C LEU A 37 -1.13 -11.53 -12.52
N PHE A 38 -1.23 -12.41 -13.49
CA PHE A 38 -0.12 -13.12 -14.14
C PHE A 38 0.11 -12.56 -15.54
N ASP A 39 1.37 -12.61 -15.99
CA ASP A 39 1.67 -12.43 -17.41
C ASP A 39 1.51 -13.76 -18.18
N THR A 40 2.14 -13.92 -19.33
CA THR A 40 2.02 -15.12 -20.17
C THR A 40 3.33 -15.90 -20.27
N ILE A 41 4.30 -15.59 -19.39
CA ILE A 41 5.66 -16.11 -19.40
C ILE A 41 5.87 -16.93 -18.13
N HIS A 42 6.34 -18.17 -18.26
CA HIS A 42 6.66 -19.00 -17.11
C HIS A 42 7.85 -18.45 -16.32
N ASP A 43 7.67 -18.26 -15.02
CA ASP A 43 8.74 -17.92 -14.09
C ASP A 43 9.42 -19.17 -13.52
N ALA A 44 10.73 -19.26 -13.69
CA ALA A 44 11.51 -20.43 -13.28
C ALA A 44 11.31 -20.76 -11.80
N GLY A 45 10.94 -22.01 -11.51
CA GLY A 45 10.72 -22.49 -10.13
C GLY A 45 9.35 -22.15 -9.55
N LYS A 46 8.46 -21.50 -10.29
CA LYS A 46 7.09 -21.22 -9.89
C LYS A 46 6.09 -22.21 -10.48
N ASN A 47 4.96 -22.37 -9.83
CA ASN A 47 3.85 -23.20 -10.29
C ASN A 47 2.75 -22.32 -10.89
N ASP A 48 3.07 -21.66 -11.99
CA ASP A 48 2.25 -20.68 -12.73
C ASP A 48 1.66 -21.26 -14.03
N TYR A 49 1.87 -22.55 -14.29
CA TYR A 49 1.51 -23.23 -15.55
C TYR A 49 0.05 -23.04 -15.97
N GLU A 50 -0.87 -22.85 -15.01
CA GLU A 50 -2.27 -22.60 -15.31
C GLU A 50 -2.51 -21.27 -16.04
N PHE A 51 -1.61 -20.30 -15.82
CA PHE A 51 -1.65 -18.94 -16.38
C PHE A 51 -0.81 -18.78 -17.65
N LEU A 52 -0.40 -19.88 -18.28
CA LEU A 52 0.25 -19.83 -19.60
C LEU A 52 -0.76 -19.91 -20.74
N PRO A 53 -0.39 -19.49 -21.96
CA PRO A 53 -1.29 -19.58 -23.13
C PRO A 53 -1.77 -21.00 -23.44
N ASN A 54 -0.97 -22.01 -23.11
CA ASN A 54 -1.28 -23.44 -23.22
C ASN A 54 -1.73 -24.08 -21.90
N GLY A 55 -1.85 -23.29 -20.83
CA GLY A 55 -2.33 -23.74 -19.53
C GLY A 55 -3.86 -23.88 -19.46
N SER A 56 -4.37 -24.33 -18.31
CA SER A 56 -5.80 -24.61 -18.11
C SER A 56 -6.68 -23.37 -18.29
N TYR A 57 -6.19 -22.18 -17.97
CA TYR A 57 -6.92 -20.93 -18.19
C TYR A 57 -6.77 -20.38 -19.61
N GLN A 58 -5.91 -20.99 -20.45
CA GLN A 58 -5.58 -20.47 -21.78
C GLN A 58 -5.30 -18.95 -21.71
N TRP A 59 -4.34 -18.60 -20.84
CA TRP A 59 -4.05 -17.22 -20.47
C TRP A 59 -3.25 -16.51 -21.56
N THR A 60 -3.96 -16.04 -22.61
CA THR A 60 -3.35 -15.39 -23.76
C THR A 60 -2.98 -13.94 -23.49
N ALA A 61 -2.06 -13.36 -24.29
CA ALA A 61 -1.70 -11.94 -24.22
C ALA A 61 -2.94 -11.02 -24.28
N LYS A 62 -3.94 -11.37 -25.09
CA LYS A 62 -5.22 -10.62 -25.17
C LYS A 62 -5.97 -10.61 -23.83
N LYS A 63 -6.00 -11.73 -23.11
CA LYS A 63 -6.63 -11.81 -21.78
C LYS A 63 -5.85 -10.99 -20.76
N TYR A 64 -4.52 -11.09 -20.78
CA TYR A 64 -3.63 -10.32 -19.93
C TYR A 64 -3.81 -8.82 -20.12
N GLU A 65 -3.73 -8.35 -21.36
CA GLU A 65 -3.91 -6.94 -21.70
C GLU A 65 -5.29 -6.41 -21.28
N SER A 66 -6.35 -7.18 -21.58
CA SER A 66 -7.70 -6.84 -21.13
C SER A 66 -7.82 -6.71 -19.62
N LYS A 67 -7.13 -7.58 -18.86
CA LYS A 67 -7.10 -7.53 -17.41
C LYS A 67 -6.36 -6.29 -16.92
N LEU A 68 -5.21 -5.94 -17.49
CA LEU A 68 -4.46 -4.72 -17.16
C LEU A 68 -5.32 -3.48 -17.37
N GLN A 69 -6.00 -3.38 -18.52
CA GLN A 69 -6.89 -2.26 -18.83
C GLN A 69 -8.06 -2.15 -17.84
N ASN A 70 -8.69 -3.27 -17.46
CA ASN A 70 -9.79 -3.28 -16.51
C ASN A 70 -9.34 -2.92 -15.10
N LEU A 71 -8.23 -3.50 -14.63
CA LEU A 71 -7.63 -3.15 -13.33
C LEU A 71 -7.26 -1.67 -13.28
N SER A 72 -6.63 -1.14 -14.31
CA SER A 72 -6.28 0.27 -14.40
C SER A 72 -7.50 1.19 -14.26
N LYS A 73 -8.61 0.88 -14.94
CA LYS A 73 -9.85 1.65 -14.82
C LYS A 73 -10.39 1.64 -13.39
N VAL A 74 -10.42 0.46 -12.77
CA VAL A 74 -10.91 0.32 -11.39
C VAL A 74 -10.01 1.07 -10.42
N LEU A 75 -8.70 0.80 -10.45
CA LEU A 75 -7.73 1.44 -9.55
C LEU A 75 -7.71 2.97 -9.75
N GLY A 76 -7.79 3.41 -11.00
CA GLY A 76 -7.83 4.84 -11.35
C GLY A 76 -9.12 5.54 -10.94
N SER A 77 -10.20 4.83 -10.65
CA SER A 77 -11.47 5.41 -10.19
C SER A 77 -11.61 5.45 -8.66
N LEU A 78 -10.74 4.76 -7.92
CA LEU A 78 -10.87 4.66 -6.47
C LEU A 78 -10.86 6.03 -5.80
N SER A 79 -11.87 6.28 -4.97
CA SER A 79 -12.02 7.46 -4.10
C SER A 79 -12.05 8.83 -4.82
N ARG A 80 -12.08 8.89 -6.14
CA ARG A 80 -11.97 10.18 -6.88
C ARG A 80 -13.19 11.08 -6.73
N ASP A 81 -14.30 10.54 -6.31
CA ASP A 81 -15.50 11.32 -5.92
C ASP A 81 -15.28 12.15 -4.65
N LEU A 82 -14.39 11.71 -3.75
CA LEU A 82 -14.06 12.37 -2.50
C LEU A 82 -12.68 13.05 -2.54
N VAL A 83 -11.73 12.43 -3.22
CA VAL A 83 -10.33 12.86 -3.36
C VAL A 83 -9.97 12.82 -4.85
N PRO A 84 -10.05 13.95 -5.57
CA PRO A 84 -9.84 14.01 -7.02
C PRO A 84 -8.49 13.46 -7.48
N GLU A 85 -7.46 13.59 -6.64
CA GLU A 85 -6.12 13.04 -6.89
C GLU A 85 -6.09 11.50 -6.81
N GLY A 86 -7.13 10.89 -6.22
CA GLY A 86 -7.19 9.46 -5.94
C GLY A 86 -6.36 9.05 -4.70
N PRO A 87 -6.22 7.75 -4.43
CA PRO A 87 -5.47 7.27 -3.28
C PRO A 87 -4.00 7.69 -3.29
N ALA A 88 -3.48 8.12 -2.15
CA ALA A 88 -2.06 8.39 -1.98
C ALA A 88 -1.21 7.12 -2.17
N PHE A 89 -1.77 5.98 -1.74
CA PHE A 89 -1.22 4.67 -2.03
C PHE A 89 -2.31 3.59 -2.02
N ILE A 90 -2.03 2.49 -2.73
CA ILE A 90 -2.92 1.32 -2.86
C ILE A 90 -2.08 0.08 -2.54
N GLY A 91 -2.38 -0.60 -1.42
CA GLY A 91 -1.86 -1.94 -1.20
C GLY A 91 -2.52 -2.90 -2.19
N VAL A 92 -1.73 -3.71 -2.88
CA VAL A 92 -2.26 -4.72 -3.78
C VAL A 92 -1.76 -6.11 -3.41
N ALA A 93 -2.55 -7.12 -3.73
CA ALA A 93 -2.22 -8.52 -3.54
C ALA A 93 -2.46 -9.31 -4.83
N GLU A 94 -1.79 -10.46 -4.93
CA GLU A 94 -1.88 -11.37 -6.06
C GLU A 94 -1.31 -10.78 -7.36
N ALA A 95 -0.20 -10.05 -7.25
CA ALA A 95 0.68 -9.72 -8.36
C ALA A 95 1.74 -10.83 -8.50
N GLU A 96 1.99 -11.28 -9.72
CA GLU A 96 2.98 -12.33 -9.98
C GLU A 96 4.42 -11.85 -9.73
N ASN A 97 4.80 -10.76 -10.37
CA ASN A 97 6.18 -10.27 -10.36
C ASN A 97 6.25 -8.77 -10.68
N SER A 98 7.47 -8.21 -10.77
CA SER A 98 7.66 -6.80 -11.11
C SER A 98 7.19 -6.46 -12.52
N ARG A 99 7.28 -7.39 -13.51
CA ARG A 99 6.85 -7.13 -14.89
C ARG A 99 5.37 -6.78 -14.97
N VAL A 100 4.51 -7.57 -14.29
CA VAL A 100 3.05 -7.30 -14.31
C VAL A 100 2.72 -5.97 -13.64
N LEU A 101 3.48 -5.55 -12.64
CA LEU A 101 3.30 -4.26 -11.99
C LEU A 101 3.78 -3.10 -12.87
N GLU A 102 4.92 -3.25 -13.55
CA GLU A 102 5.39 -2.30 -14.54
C GLU A 102 4.37 -2.09 -15.67
N ASP A 103 3.80 -3.17 -16.19
CA ASP A 103 2.79 -3.09 -17.24
C ASP A 103 1.48 -2.50 -16.73
N LEU A 104 1.13 -2.75 -15.46
CA LEU A 104 -0.05 -2.18 -14.82
C LEU A 104 0.10 -0.66 -14.65
N VAL A 105 1.22 -0.16 -14.09
CA VAL A 105 1.41 1.29 -13.89
C VAL A 105 1.68 2.07 -15.18
N LYS A 106 2.01 1.40 -16.29
CA LYS A 106 2.04 2.03 -17.62
C LYS A 106 0.64 2.33 -18.18
N GLN A 107 -0.41 1.74 -17.61
CA GLN A 107 -1.78 1.98 -18.07
C GLN A 107 -2.20 3.44 -17.79
N PRO A 108 -2.87 4.13 -18.74
CA PRO A 108 -3.10 5.58 -18.66
C PRO A 108 -3.81 6.05 -17.39
N ALA A 109 -4.77 5.28 -16.87
CA ALA A 109 -5.59 5.70 -15.74
C ALA A 109 -4.83 5.72 -14.38
N ILE A 110 -3.66 5.08 -14.31
CA ILE A 110 -2.84 4.98 -13.09
C ILE A 110 -1.35 5.23 -13.37
N SER A 111 -1.01 5.88 -14.49
CA SER A 111 0.38 6.16 -14.87
C SER A 111 1.09 7.18 -13.96
N ASN A 112 0.37 7.75 -13.00
CA ASN A 112 0.94 8.57 -11.94
C ASN A 112 1.47 7.76 -10.75
N TYR A 113 1.24 6.46 -10.72
CA TYR A 113 1.72 5.59 -9.64
C TYR A 113 3.08 4.98 -9.95
N GLU A 114 3.89 4.90 -8.93
CA GLU A 114 5.07 4.04 -8.83
C GLU A 114 4.73 2.84 -7.93
N PHE A 115 5.63 1.87 -7.79
CA PHE A 115 5.38 0.73 -6.93
C PHE A 115 6.60 0.30 -6.12
N VAL A 116 6.32 -0.39 -5.00
CA VAL A 116 7.29 -1.15 -4.21
C VAL A 116 6.86 -2.62 -4.22
N HIS A 117 7.78 -3.48 -4.62
CA HIS A 117 7.57 -4.92 -4.70
C HIS A 117 8.84 -5.69 -4.32
N TYR A 118 8.66 -6.88 -3.79
CA TYR A 118 9.70 -7.86 -3.52
C TYR A 118 9.18 -9.25 -3.86
N GLU A 119 10.00 -10.03 -4.54
CA GLU A 119 9.71 -11.44 -4.80
C GLU A 119 9.65 -12.22 -3.49
N GLY A 120 8.57 -12.96 -3.31
CA GLY A 120 8.30 -13.79 -2.15
C GLY A 120 8.45 -15.29 -2.42
N PRO A 121 8.35 -16.11 -1.37
CA PRO A 121 8.50 -17.56 -1.48
C PRO A 121 7.22 -18.29 -1.90
N ASP A 122 6.14 -17.61 -2.26
CA ASP A 122 4.91 -18.29 -2.69
C ASP A 122 5.19 -19.18 -3.92
N ARG A 123 4.71 -20.42 -3.88
CA ARG A 123 4.97 -21.41 -4.93
C ARG A 123 4.34 -21.04 -6.28
N ARG A 124 3.25 -20.32 -6.29
CA ARG A 124 2.60 -19.83 -7.52
C ARG A 124 3.30 -18.59 -8.09
N GLY A 125 4.12 -17.91 -7.26
CA GLY A 125 4.75 -16.66 -7.62
C GLY A 125 3.88 -15.44 -7.40
N ILE A 126 2.88 -15.47 -6.52
CA ILE A 126 2.07 -14.27 -6.25
C ILE A 126 2.48 -13.58 -4.97
N ASP A 127 2.55 -12.27 -5.02
CA ASP A 127 3.06 -11.42 -3.96
C ASP A 127 2.14 -10.24 -3.64
N CYS A 128 2.57 -9.45 -2.66
CA CYS A 128 1.99 -8.15 -2.32
C CYS A 128 2.87 -7.03 -2.87
N ALA A 129 2.24 -5.94 -3.28
CA ALA A 129 2.93 -4.71 -3.65
C ALA A 129 2.23 -3.48 -3.07
N LEU A 130 2.91 -2.33 -3.08
CA LEU A 130 2.33 -1.03 -2.79
C LEU A 130 2.46 -0.16 -4.02
N LEU A 131 1.34 0.23 -4.63
CA LEU A 131 1.31 1.31 -5.61
C LEU A 131 1.20 2.63 -4.85
N TYR A 132 1.93 3.67 -5.23
CA TYR A 132 1.88 4.96 -4.56
C TYR A 132 2.05 6.12 -5.56
N ASP A 133 1.33 7.21 -5.29
CA ASP A 133 1.51 8.46 -6.02
C ASP A 133 2.66 9.26 -5.38
N PRO A 134 3.82 9.45 -6.05
CA PRO A 134 4.97 10.14 -5.46
C PRO A 134 4.71 11.61 -5.16
N LYS A 135 3.64 12.21 -5.71
CA LYS A 135 3.21 13.57 -5.37
C LYS A 135 2.50 13.66 -4.03
N GLN A 136 1.98 12.53 -3.52
CA GLN A 136 1.23 12.48 -2.27
C GLN A 136 1.98 11.72 -1.17
N PHE A 137 2.69 10.64 -1.53
CA PHE A 137 3.39 9.77 -0.59
C PHE A 137 4.85 9.58 -1.02
N SER A 138 5.80 9.95 -0.17
CA SER A 138 7.22 9.74 -0.42
C SER A 138 7.72 8.53 0.36
N VAL A 139 8.17 7.49 -0.35
CA VAL A 139 8.76 6.29 0.25
C VAL A 139 10.16 6.60 0.78
N THR A 140 10.42 6.24 2.04
CA THR A 140 11.73 6.42 2.69
C THR A 140 12.50 5.11 2.84
N HIS A 141 11.79 4.02 3.09
CA HIS A 141 12.37 2.68 3.20
C HIS A 141 11.30 1.62 2.95
N SER A 142 11.75 0.44 2.56
CA SER A 142 10.88 -0.72 2.41
C SER A 142 11.64 -2.02 2.69
N LYS A 143 10.90 -3.07 3.04
CA LYS A 143 11.43 -4.44 3.18
C LYS A 143 10.32 -5.47 3.10
N LEU A 144 10.67 -6.68 2.70
CA LEU A 144 9.84 -7.86 2.86
C LEU A 144 10.23 -8.59 4.15
N VAL A 145 9.27 -8.89 5.00
CA VAL A 145 9.44 -9.77 6.16
C VAL A 145 8.75 -11.09 5.85
N LEU A 146 9.52 -12.17 5.83
CA LEU A 146 8.97 -13.49 5.52
C LEU A 146 8.05 -13.96 6.65
N SER A 147 6.93 -14.56 6.26
CA SER A 147 6.02 -15.21 7.21
C SER A 147 6.68 -16.48 7.75
N THR A 148 6.56 -16.71 9.05
CA THR A 148 6.93 -18.00 9.64
C THR A 148 5.82 -19.02 9.37
N PRO A 149 6.17 -20.28 9.02
CA PRO A 149 5.19 -21.33 8.82
C PRO A 149 4.33 -21.55 10.06
N PHE A 150 3.08 -21.96 9.87
CA PHE A 150 2.25 -22.46 10.96
C PHE A 150 2.81 -23.81 11.42
N GLU A 151 2.73 -24.10 12.71
CA GLU A 151 3.23 -25.34 13.31
C GLU A 151 2.71 -26.57 12.55
N GLY A 152 3.64 -27.43 12.10
CA GLY A 152 3.36 -28.63 11.31
C GLY A 152 3.22 -28.40 9.79
N ASP A 153 3.25 -27.15 9.30
CA ASP A 153 3.23 -26.85 7.88
C ASP A 153 4.63 -26.40 7.41
N THR A 154 5.47 -27.34 7.07
CA THR A 154 6.83 -27.08 6.56
C THR A 154 6.90 -26.93 5.03
N VAL A 155 5.78 -27.15 4.33
CA VAL A 155 5.75 -27.25 2.86
C VAL A 155 5.22 -25.97 2.20
N HIS A 156 4.36 -25.23 2.89
CA HIS A 156 3.68 -24.08 2.30
C HIS A 156 4.26 -22.76 2.83
N LEU A 157 5.40 -22.36 2.30
CA LEU A 157 5.85 -21.00 2.45
C LEU A 157 4.81 -20.10 1.78
N THR A 158 4.27 -19.16 2.52
CA THR A 158 3.32 -18.17 2.04
C THR A 158 4.04 -16.84 1.84
N ARG A 159 3.34 -15.91 1.18
CA ARG A 159 3.81 -14.55 0.95
C ARG A 159 4.27 -13.92 2.26
N GLY A 160 5.26 -13.06 2.17
CA GLY A 160 5.71 -12.25 3.29
C GLY A 160 4.75 -11.08 3.58
N PHE A 161 5.19 -10.23 4.51
CA PHE A 161 4.57 -8.95 4.84
C PHE A 161 5.43 -7.85 4.24
N LEU A 162 4.90 -7.11 3.27
CA LEU A 162 5.59 -5.97 2.68
C LEU A 162 5.44 -4.77 3.61
N ILE A 163 6.56 -4.26 4.12
CA ILE A 163 6.61 -3.08 4.96
C ILE A 163 7.16 -1.92 4.14
N VAL A 164 6.43 -0.81 4.09
CA VAL A 164 6.84 0.41 3.41
C VAL A 164 6.66 1.58 4.36
N GLY A 165 7.75 2.25 4.69
CA GLY A 165 7.73 3.48 5.47
C GLY A 165 7.87 4.69 4.56
N GLY A 166 7.21 5.79 4.91
CA GLY A 166 7.22 7.00 4.12
C GLY A 166 6.60 8.18 4.82
N GLN A 167 6.32 9.23 4.05
CA GLN A 167 5.66 10.44 4.53
C GLN A 167 4.42 10.73 3.70
N LEU A 168 3.31 11.02 4.37
CA LEU A 168 2.05 11.48 3.83
C LEU A 168 1.70 12.80 4.50
N ALA A 169 1.58 13.88 3.73
CA ALA A 169 1.28 15.22 4.27
C ALA A 169 2.25 15.69 5.39
N GLY A 170 3.51 15.28 5.33
CA GLY A 170 4.50 15.60 6.36
C GLY A 170 4.50 14.67 7.57
N GLU A 171 3.47 13.82 7.70
CA GLU A 171 3.38 12.83 8.77
C GLU A 171 4.08 11.51 8.37
N ARG A 172 4.69 10.87 9.34
CA ARG A 172 5.34 9.56 9.13
C ARG A 172 4.29 8.46 9.13
N VAL A 173 4.31 7.65 8.08
CA VAL A 173 3.38 6.52 7.89
C VAL A 173 4.16 5.26 7.62
N CYS A 174 3.74 4.16 8.23
CA CYS A 174 4.22 2.82 7.91
C CYS A 174 3.06 1.95 7.45
N VAL A 175 3.17 1.43 6.23
CA VAL A 175 2.18 0.55 5.61
C VAL A 175 2.67 -0.89 5.69
N ILE A 176 1.82 -1.81 6.12
CA ILE A 176 2.06 -3.25 6.06
C ILE A 176 1.07 -3.86 5.09
N VAL A 177 1.50 -4.12 3.86
CA VAL A 177 0.68 -4.84 2.88
C VAL A 177 0.83 -6.34 3.12
N ASN A 178 -0.30 -7.04 3.19
CA ASN A 178 -0.28 -8.47 3.48
C ASN A 178 -1.47 -9.19 2.85
N HIS A 179 -1.25 -10.45 2.50
CA HIS A 179 -2.27 -11.34 1.94
C HIS A 179 -2.23 -12.69 2.65
N TRP A 180 -3.19 -12.90 3.54
CA TRP A 180 -3.24 -14.09 4.39
C TRP A 180 -3.79 -15.31 3.64
N PRO A 181 -3.56 -16.54 4.18
CA PRO A 181 -4.19 -17.73 3.65
C PRO A 181 -5.71 -17.58 3.56
N SER A 182 -6.27 -18.05 2.44
CA SER A 182 -7.70 -17.98 2.17
C SER A 182 -8.53 -18.80 3.15
N ARG A 183 -9.87 -18.74 3.03
CA ARG A 183 -10.78 -19.58 3.82
C ARG A 183 -10.60 -21.08 3.56
N GLY A 184 -9.92 -21.48 2.49
CA GLY A 184 -9.50 -22.86 2.27
C GLY A 184 -8.54 -23.40 3.34
N ALA A 185 -7.73 -22.52 3.96
CA ALA A 185 -6.93 -22.88 5.12
C ALA A 185 -7.77 -22.87 6.41
N LYS A 186 -7.37 -23.70 7.39
CA LYS A 186 -8.01 -23.74 8.72
C LYS A 186 -7.83 -22.40 9.46
N SER A 187 -8.78 -22.05 10.34
CA SER A 187 -8.73 -20.81 11.13
C SER A 187 -7.42 -20.57 11.91
N PRO A 188 -6.79 -21.57 12.55
CA PRO A 188 -5.53 -21.35 13.26
C PRO A 188 -4.40 -20.79 12.38
N VAL A 189 -4.33 -21.16 11.09
CA VAL A 189 -3.33 -20.65 10.14
C VAL A 189 -3.50 -19.15 9.92
N ARG A 190 -4.75 -18.68 9.77
CA ARG A 190 -5.06 -17.24 9.64
C ARG A 190 -4.79 -16.47 10.92
N VAL A 191 -5.12 -17.07 12.08
CA VAL A 191 -4.81 -16.48 13.39
C VAL A 191 -3.29 -16.34 13.58
N HIS A 192 -2.51 -17.33 13.12
CA HIS A 192 -1.05 -17.26 13.13
C HIS A 192 -0.53 -16.09 12.29
N ALA A 193 -1.03 -15.92 11.06
CA ALA A 193 -0.68 -14.76 10.21
C ALA A 193 -1.03 -13.42 10.91
N ALA A 194 -2.24 -13.32 11.49
CA ALA A 194 -2.67 -12.12 12.22
C ALA A 194 -1.76 -11.79 13.42
N ARG A 195 -1.33 -12.80 14.18
CA ARG A 195 -0.39 -12.63 15.30
C ARG A 195 0.96 -12.11 14.84
N GLN A 196 1.47 -12.56 13.69
CA GLN A 196 2.72 -12.07 13.13
C GLN A 196 2.60 -10.59 12.72
N VAL A 197 1.53 -10.20 12.03
CA VAL A 197 1.28 -8.78 11.67
C VAL A 197 1.17 -7.92 12.92
N LYS A 198 0.44 -8.40 13.95
CA LYS A 198 0.36 -7.68 15.23
C LYS A 198 1.74 -7.49 15.86
N ALA A 199 2.57 -8.53 15.90
CA ALA A 199 3.91 -8.46 16.47
C ALA A 199 4.81 -7.49 15.68
N LEU A 200 4.73 -7.50 14.34
CA LEU A 200 5.42 -6.53 13.48
C LEU A 200 4.99 -5.11 13.78
N LYS A 201 3.69 -4.84 13.81
CA LYS A 201 3.14 -3.52 14.17
C LYS A 201 3.65 -3.06 15.53
N ASP A 202 3.54 -3.91 16.56
CA ASP A 202 3.96 -3.57 17.92
C ASP A 202 5.48 -3.31 17.99
N SER A 203 6.28 -4.00 17.19
CA SER A 203 7.73 -3.77 17.08
C SER A 203 8.05 -2.43 16.42
N LEU A 204 7.38 -2.11 15.31
CA LEU A 204 7.55 -0.85 14.59
C LEU A 204 7.19 0.34 15.49
N MET A 205 6.06 0.29 16.18
CA MET A 205 5.62 1.35 17.10
C MET A 205 6.52 1.51 18.35
N ARG A 206 7.23 0.45 18.77
CA ARG A 206 8.24 0.56 19.83
C ARG A 206 9.54 1.21 19.35
N SER A 207 9.95 0.89 18.13
CA SER A 207 11.18 1.43 17.55
C SER A 207 11.03 2.89 17.11
N ASP A 208 9.82 3.30 16.79
CA ASP A 208 9.50 4.64 16.34
C ASP A 208 8.20 5.16 16.98
N LYS A 209 8.34 5.97 18.01
CA LYS A 209 7.21 6.57 18.73
C LYS A 209 6.45 7.65 17.96
N LYS A 210 6.90 8.00 16.75
CA LYS A 210 6.26 8.99 15.87
C LYS A 210 5.45 8.34 14.72
N LEU A 211 5.34 7.02 14.71
CA LEU A 211 4.47 6.27 13.80
C LEU A 211 3.04 6.23 14.34
#